data_ee8c17a5fb8e9e12a28fa4b8088a5da7
#
_entry.id   ee8c17a5fb8e9e12a28fa4b8088a5da7
#
_cell.length_a   1.000
_cell.length_b   1.000
_cell.length_c   1.000
_cell.angle_alpha   90.00
_cell.angle_beta   90.00
_cell.angle_gamma   90.00
#
_symmetry.space_group_name_H-M   'P 1'
#
loop_
_entity.id
_entity.type
_entity.pdbx_description
1 polymer ?
#
loop_
_entity_poly.entity_id
_entity_poly.type
_entity_poly.pdbx_seq_one_letter_code
_entity_poly.pdbx_strand_id
1 'polypeptide(L)'
;SALPGKESIFRIPVIGKLLPKVGQIPVYRTGRSNDEPLRAAKEFLAAGQVVVVFPEGTLTRDPNLWPMRGKSGAIRLAIELGLPVVPAAHWGVEKVLGNYSKKFRPNPFHVVNVRIGKPMHFEELRKDGVTNKELAEATDKIMKQVAALVGQMRNEEPPKTLWDPTASGQTETGNFRKDK
;
A
#
# COMPACT_ATOMS: atom_id res chain seq x y z
N SER A 1 -9.08 5.06 11.62
CA SER A 1 -8.07 4.72 10.58
C SER A 1 -8.56 5.19 9.23
N ALA A 2 -7.68 5.80 8.45
CA ALA A 2 -7.99 6.29 7.12
C ALA A 2 -7.28 5.45 6.05
N LEU A 3 -7.96 5.16 4.95
CA LEU A 3 -7.47 4.37 3.82
C LEU A 3 -7.58 5.18 2.53
N PRO A 4 -6.52 5.31 1.72
CA PRO A 4 -6.63 5.97 0.42
C PRO A 4 -7.40 5.11 -0.59
N GLY A 5 -8.42 5.70 -1.22
CA GLY A 5 -9.26 5.06 -2.22
C GLY A 5 -9.30 5.81 -3.55
N LYS A 6 -9.52 5.09 -4.67
CA LYS A 6 -9.64 5.71 -5.99
C LYS A 6 -10.87 6.62 -6.05
N GLU A 7 -10.73 7.88 -6.52
CA GLU A 7 -11.80 8.88 -6.61
C GLU A 7 -13.09 8.35 -7.28
N SER A 8 -12.95 7.55 -8.35
CA SER A 8 -14.12 7.05 -9.08
C SER A 8 -15.09 6.21 -8.23
N ILE A 9 -14.63 5.63 -7.12
CA ILE A 9 -15.46 4.83 -6.21
C ILE A 9 -16.35 5.76 -5.36
N PHE A 10 -15.86 6.97 -5.06
CA PHE A 10 -16.64 7.99 -4.33
C PHE A 10 -17.80 8.57 -5.13
N ARG A 11 -17.80 8.39 -6.46
CA ARG A 11 -18.90 8.82 -7.35
C ARG A 11 -20.07 7.83 -7.40
N ILE A 12 -19.94 6.63 -6.83
CA ILE A 12 -21.03 5.66 -6.75
C ILE A 12 -22.03 6.12 -5.67
N PRO A 13 -23.33 6.31 -5.97
CA PRO A 13 -24.25 7.04 -5.11
C PRO A 13 -24.36 6.55 -3.66
N VAL A 14 -24.35 5.25 -3.42
CA VAL A 14 -24.46 4.66 -2.08
C VAL A 14 -23.07 4.52 -1.44
N ILE A 15 -22.12 3.92 -2.17
CA ILE A 15 -20.77 3.64 -1.70
C ILE A 15 -20.01 4.94 -1.44
N GLY A 16 -20.13 5.93 -2.33
CA GLY A 16 -19.46 7.22 -2.20
C GLY A 16 -19.85 8.01 -0.95
N LYS A 17 -21.09 7.87 -0.48
CA LYS A 17 -21.53 8.47 0.80
C LYS A 17 -21.05 7.72 2.03
N LEU A 18 -20.76 6.41 1.90
CA LEU A 18 -20.30 5.57 2.99
C LEU A 18 -18.77 5.68 3.19
N LEU A 19 -18.00 5.79 2.12
CA LEU A 19 -16.54 5.78 2.16
C LEU A 19 -15.93 6.85 3.09
N PRO A 20 -16.36 8.12 3.09
CA PRO A 20 -15.85 9.11 4.03
C PRO A 20 -16.16 8.75 5.49
N LYS A 21 -17.33 8.13 5.75
CA LYS A 21 -17.72 7.73 7.11
C LYS A 21 -16.84 6.62 7.67
N VAL A 22 -16.24 5.79 6.81
CA VAL A 22 -15.29 4.74 7.20
C VAL A 22 -13.82 5.18 7.07
N GLY A 23 -13.59 6.50 6.94
CA GLY A 23 -12.24 7.07 6.93
C GLY A 23 -11.46 6.82 5.62
N GLN A 24 -12.15 6.65 4.48
CA GLN A 24 -11.46 6.55 3.19
C GLN A 24 -11.03 7.93 2.70
N ILE A 25 -9.75 8.07 2.35
CA ILE A 25 -9.20 9.30 1.77
C ILE A 25 -9.29 9.19 0.23
N PRO A 26 -9.95 10.13 -0.48
CA PRO A 26 -9.98 10.13 -1.94
C PRO A 26 -8.58 10.44 -2.49
N VAL A 27 -8.10 9.62 -3.44
CA VAL A 27 -6.84 9.84 -4.16
C VAL A 27 -7.15 10.25 -5.59
N TYR A 28 -6.87 11.49 -5.91
CA TYR A 28 -6.96 12.03 -7.26
C TYR A 28 -5.68 11.68 -8.03
N ARG A 29 -5.81 10.87 -9.09
CA ARG A 29 -4.67 10.42 -9.91
C ARG A 29 -4.45 11.29 -11.15
N THR A 30 -5.27 12.30 -11.37
CA THR A 30 -5.23 13.16 -12.55
C THR A 30 -4.90 14.60 -12.18
N GLY A 31 -3.70 15.04 -12.49
CA GLY A 31 -3.38 16.39 -12.97
C GLY A 31 -3.27 17.54 -11.97
N ARG A 32 -3.42 17.38 -10.66
CA ARG A 32 -3.15 18.45 -9.69
C ARG A 32 -2.45 17.88 -8.47
N SER A 33 -1.19 18.28 -8.31
CA SER A 33 -0.20 17.97 -7.27
C SER A 33 -0.35 16.60 -6.56
N ASN A 34 0.72 15.81 -6.60
CA ASN A 34 0.87 14.55 -5.84
C ASN A 34 0.77 14.75 -4.31
N ASP A 35 0.61 15.99 -3.84
CA ASP A 35 0.69 16.37 -2.44
C ASP A 35 -0.68 16.34 -1.73
N GLU A 36 -1.80 16.37 -2.47
CA GLU A 36 -3.15 16.40 -1.87
C GLU A 36 -3.45 15.17 -1.00
N PRO A 37 -3.14 13.93 -1.42
CA PRO A 37 -3.31 12.76 -0.56
C PRO A 37 -2.39 12.78 0.68
N LEU A 38 -1.19 13.32 0.54
CA LEU A 38 -0.25 13.48 1.66
C LEU A 38 -0.75 14.53 2.65
N ARG A 39 -1.32 15.64 2.17
CA ARG A 39 -1.90 16.67 3.03
C ARG A 39 -3.09 16.12 3.83
N ALA A 40 -4.03 15.43 3.18
CA ALA A 40 -5.14 14.79 3.88
C ALA A 40 -4.66 13.76 4.92
N ALA A 41 -3.65 12.94 4.57
CA ALA A 41 -3.05 12.00 5.51
C ALA A 41 -2.42 12.70 6.73
N LYS A 42 -1.74 13.85 6.54
CA LYS A 42 -1.20 14.66 7.64
C LYS A 42 -2.29 15.15 8.60
N GLU A 43 -3.41 15.64 8.07
CA GLU A 43 -4.53 16.10 8.88
C GLU A 43 -5.10 14.97 9.76
N PHE A 44 -5.26 13.75 9.21
CA PHE A 44 -5.69 12.58 9.98
C PHE A 44 -4.68 12.19 11.06
N LEU A 45 -3.39 12.18 10.73
CA LEU A 45 -2.32 11.84 11.69
C LEU A 45 -2.21 12.89 12.80
N ALA A 46 -2.32 14.19 12.46
CA ALA A 46 -2.34 15.27 13.43
C ALA A 46 -3.54 15.20 14.40
N ALA A 47 -4.67 14.64 13.94
CA ALA A 47 -5.83 14.35 14.77
C ALA A 47 -5.69 13.04 15.59
N GLY A 48 -4.49 12.45 15.69
CA GLY A 48 -4.22 11.22 16.44
C GLY A 48 -4.79 9.95 15.80
N GLN A 49 -5.15 10.00 14.52
CA GLN A 49 -5.68 8.86 13.80
C GLN A 49 -4.58 8.05 13.11
N VAL A 50 -4.85 6.78 12.83
CA VAL A 50 -3.96 5.91 12.06
C VAL A 50 -4.30 6.01 10.57
N VAL A 51 -3.28 6.16 9.72
CA VAL A 51 -3.41 6.11 8.26
C VAL A 51 -2.81 4.80 7.75
N VAL A 52 -3.61 4.02 7.04
CA VAL A 52 -3.15 2.78 6.38
C VAL A 52 -2.83 3.11 4.92
N VAL A 53 -1.60 2.81 4.51
CA VAL A 53 -1.12 3.06 3.15
C VAL A 53 -0.75 1.74 2.49
N PHE A 54 -1.15 1.56 1.24
CA PHE A 54 -0.68 0.47 0.38
C PHE A 54 0.45 1.01 -0.51
N PRO A 55 1.72 0.77 -0.17
CA PRO A 55 2.85 1.42 -0.84
C PRO A 55 2.97 1.06 -2.32
N GLU A 56 2.50 -0.11 -2.71
CA GLU A 56 2.48 -0.56 -4.11
C GLU A 56 1.56 0.29 -4.99
N GLY A 57 0.53 0.92 -4.40
CA GLY A 57 -0.46 1.76 -5.10
C GLY A 57 -1.36 1.01 -6.08
N THR A 58 -1.23 -0.30 -6.19
CA THR A 58 -2.02 -1.22 -7.01
C THR A 58 -1.97 -2.63 -6.44
N LEU A 59 -2.72 -3.55 -7.02
CA LEU A 59 -2.58 -4.98 -6.71
C LEU A 59 -1.23 -5.48 -7.20
N THR A 60 -0.63 -6.43 -6.47
CA THR A 60 0.65 -6.99 -6.87
C THR A 60 0.60 -7.56 -8.29
N ARG A 61 1.68 -7.35 -9.02
CA ARG A 61 1.91 -7.86 -10.39
C ARG A 61 2.91 -8.99 -10.42
N ASP A 62 3.47 -9.32 -9.26
CA ASP A 62 4.30 -10.50 -9.11
C ASP A 62 3.48 -11.75 -9.44
N PRO A 63 3.97 -12.63 -10.34
CA PRO A 63 3.27 -13.85 -10.74
C PRO A 63 2.97 -14.79 -9.56
N ASN A 64 3.84 -14.77 -8.55
CA ASN A 64 3.73 -15.59 -7.34
C ASN A 64 3.03 -14.87 -6.19
N LEU A 65 2.43 -13.70 -6.46
CA LEU A 65 1.67 -12.89 -5.50
C LEU A 65 2.49 -12.38 -4.31
N TRP A 66 3.80 -12.23 -4.46
CA TRP A 66 4.62 -11.55 -3.48
C TRP A 66 4.41 -10.03 -3.54
N PRO A 67 4.67 -9.32 -2.42
CA PRO A 67 4.73 -7.86 -2.45
C PRO A 67 5.76 -7.38 -3.47
N MET A 68 5.43 -6.29 -4.16
CA MET A 68 6.34 -5.66 -5.12
C MET A 68 7.06 -4.47 -4.48
N ARG A 69 7.93 -3.84 -5.29
CA ARG A 69 8.54 -2.56 -4.96
C ARG A 69 7.48 -1.53 -4.59
N GLY A 70 7.70 -0.84 -3.48
CA GLY A 70 6.81 0.21 -2.97
C GLY A 70 7.17 1.60 -3.45
N LYS A 71 6.21 2.53 -3.33
CA LYS A 71 6.38 3.98 -3.51
C LYS A 71 6.71 4.65 -2.18
N SER A 72 7.58 5.64 -2.20
CA SER A 72 8.14 6.26 -0.99
C SER A 72 7.19 7.21 -0.23
N GLY A 73 5.96 7.41 -0.70
CA GLY A 73 5.03 8.37 -0.09
C GLY A 73 4.77 8.15 1.40
N ALA A 74 4.59 6.88 1.81
CA ALA A 74 4.37 6.55 3.22
C ALA A 74 5.60 6.86 4.09
N ILE A 75 6.81 6.56 3.60
CA ILE A 75 8.06 6.83 4.31
C ILE A 75 8.32 8.32 4.41
N ARG A 76 8.10 9.07 3.31
CA ARG A 76 8.22 10.53 3.32
C ARG A 76 7.32 11.16 4.39
N LEU A 77 6.06 10.73 4.46
CA LEU A 77 5.11 11.19 5.45
C LEU A 77 5.56 10.87 6.88
N ALA A 78 6.04 9.65 7.11
CA ALA A 78 6.52 9.22 8.42
C ALA A 78 7.75 10.01 8.89
N ILE A 79 8.74 10.23 8.01
CA ILE A 79 9.93 11.02 8.30
C ILE A 79 9.54 12.47 8.62
N GLU A 80 8.68 13.07 7.80
CA GLU A 80 8.26 14.46 7.95
C GLU A 80 7.55 14.71 9.29
N LEU A 81 6.71 13.76 9.72
CA LEU A 81 5.95 13.88 10.96
C LEU A 81 6.64 13.25 12.19
N GLY A 82 7.78 12.56 12.01
CA GLY A 82 8.46 11.83 13.09
C GLY A 82 7.64 10.66 13.62
N LEU A 83 6.90 9.97 12.77
CA LEU A 83 6.02 8.88 13.14
C LEU A 83 6.63 7.53 12.76
N PRO A 84 6.36 6.45 13.55
CA PRO A 84 6.74 5.11 13.16
C PRO A 84 5.90 4.60 11.99
N VAL A 85 6.51 3.72 11.17
CA VAL A 85 5.79 2.93 10.17
C VAL A 85 5.67 1.50 10.67
N VAL A 86 4.44 1.00 10.73
CA VAL A 86 4.16 -0.37 11.16
C VAL A 86 3.86 -1.22 9.92
N PRO A 87 4.76 -2.15 9.53
CA PRO A 87 4.48 -3.04 8.41
C PRO A 87 3.34 -4.00 8.77
N ALA A 88 2.39 -4.15 7.85
CA ALA A 88 1.29 -5.09 7.98
C ALA A 88 1.08 -5.82 6.66
N ALA A 89 0.69 -7.09 6.73
CA ALA A 89 0.41 -7.91 5.57
C ALA A 89 -0.85 -8.74 5.80
N HIS A 90 -1.51 -9.09 4.70
CA HIS A 90 -2.64 -10.04 4.71
C HIS A 90 -2.44 -11.10 3.63
N TRP A 91 -3.03 -12.27 3.85
CA TRP A 91 -3.03 -13.39 2.91
C TRP A 91 -4.37 -14.14 2.95
N GLY A 92 -4.88 -14.55 1.80
CA GLY A 92 -6.14 -15.27 1.67
C GLY A 92 -7.26 -14.48 0.97
N VAL A 93 -7.13 -13.15 0.85
CA VAL A 93 -8.11 -12.29 0.15
C VAL A 93 -8.21 -12.65 -1.34
N GLU A 94 -7.11 -13.07 -1.95
CA GLU A 94 -7.03 -13.49 -3.35
C GLU A 94 -7.91 -14.72 -3.68
N LYS A 95 -8.28 -15.50 -2.67
CA LYS A 95 -9.20 -16.63 -2.82
C LYS A 95 -10.66 -16.19 -2.96
N VAL A 96 -10.99 -15.04 -2.38
CA VAL A 96 -12.33 -14.42 -2.45
C VAL A 96 -12.46 -13.58 -3.72
N LEU A 97 -11.45 -12.77 -3.99
CA LEU A 97 -11.38 -11.93 -5.18
C LEU A 97 -9.97 -12.01 -5.76
N GLY A 98 -9.80 -12.83 -6.79
CA GLY A 98 -8.50 -13.04 -7.43
C GLY A 98 -7.97 -11.75 -8.04
N ASN A 99 -6.63 -11.59 -8.04
CA ASN A 99 -5.96 -10.44 -8.62
C ASN A 99 -6.42 -10.20 -10.06
N TYR A 100 -6.88 -8.97 -10.33
CA TYR A 100 -7.43 -8.55 -11.62
C TYR A 100 -8.63 -9.38 -12.12
N SER A 101 -9.25 -10.19 -11.26
CA SER A 101 -10.46 -10.95 -11.56
C SER A 101 -11.71 -10.13 -11.24
N LYS A 102 -12.75 -10.28 -12.07
CA LYS A 102 -14.10 -9.78 -11.75
C LYS A 102 -14.96 -10.83 -11.05
N LYS A 103 -14.46 -12.07 -10.93
CA LYS A 103 -15.21 -13.16 -10.32
C LYS A 103 -15.06 -13.07 -8.80
N PHE A 104 -16.08 -12.57 -8.15
CA PHE A 104 -16.23 -12.65 -6.71
C PHE A 104 -16.65 -14.08 -6.32
N ARG A 105 -15.92 -14.68 -5.39
CA ARG A 105 -16.18 -16.05 -4.88
C ARG A 105 -16.44 -15.98 -3.38
N PRO A 106 -17.63 -15.58 -2.95
CA PRO A 106 -17.95 -15.52 -1.54
C PRO A 106 -17.96 -16.93 -0.97
N ASN A 107 -17.09 -17.18 -0.03
CA ASN A 107 -17.10 -18.39 0.77
C ASN A 107 -16.92 -17.98 2.23
N PRO A 108 -17.93 -18.17 3.10
CA PRO A 108 -17.85 -17.76 4.51
C PRO A 108 -16.77 -18.52 5.30
N PHE A 109 -16.26 -19.63 4.76
CA PHE A 109 -15.19 -20.42 5.39
C PHE A 109 -13.77 -20.01 4.93
N HIS A 110 -13.64 -19.00 4.08
CA HIS A 110 -12.30 -18.50 3.74
C HIS A 110 -11.67 -17.75 4.91
N VAL A 111 -10.50 -18.21 5.30
CA VAL A 111 -9.69 -17.57 6.31
C VAL A 111 -8.80 -16.52 5.63
N VAL A 112 -8.89 -15.28 6.09
CA VAL A 112 -7.94 -14.22 5.78
C VAL A 112 -7.03 -14.05 6.98
N ASN A 113 -5.75 -14.28 6.76
CA ASN A 113 -4.73 -14.06 7.78
C ASN A 113 -4.23 -12.62 7.68
N VAL A 114 -4.01 -11.99 8.83
CA VAL A 114 -3.38 -10.67 8.93
C VAL A 114 -2.23 -10.78 9.92
N ARG A 115 -1.09 -10.24 9.56
CA ARG A 115 0.07 -10.11 10.45
C ARG A 115 0.54 -8.66 10.49
N ILE A 116 0.89 -8.22 11.70
CA ILE A 116 1.42 -6.89 11.99
C ILE A 116 2.82 -7.06 12.53
N GLY A 117 3.78 -6.37 11.95
CA GLY A 117 5.17 -6.36 12.36
C GLY A 117 5.47 -5.34 13.46
N LYS A 118 6.73 -5.23 13.82
CA LYS A 118 7.20 -4.24 14.79
C LYS A 118 7.23 -2.84 14.15
N PRO A 119 6.99 -1.76 14.92
CA PRO A 119 7.18 -0.41 14.45
C PRO A 119 8.63 -0.19 13.97
N MET A 120 8.79 0.51 12.86
CA MET A 120 10.07 0.91 12.30
C MET A 120 10.15 2.44 12.29
N HIS A 121 11.28 2.94 12.77
CA HIS A 121 11.56 4.37 12.91
C HIS A 121 12.59 4.79 11.87
N PHE A 122 12.49 6.04 11.39
CA PHE A 122 13.36 6.62 10.38
C PHE A 122 13.77 8.05 10.78
N GLU A 123 13.90 8.29 12.10
CA GLU A 123 14.21 9.61 12.66
C GLU A 123 15.59 10.10 12.25
N GLU A 124 16.53 9.18 12.02
CA GLU A 124 17.86 9.46 11.53
C GLU A 124 17.88 10.17 10.17
N LEU A 125 16.83 9.95 9.36
CA LEU A 125 16.71 10.54 8.02
C LEU A 125 16.13 11.98 8.04
N ARG A 126 15.78 12.51 9.23
CA ARG A 126 15.16 13.84 9.35
C ARG A 126 16.13 15.01 9.31
N LYS A 127 17.40 14.77 9.56
CA LYS A 127 18.34 15.84 10.01
C LYS A 127 18.78 16.80 8.91
N ASP A 128 18.92 16.37 7.66
CA ASP A 128 19.60 17.17 6.62
C ASP A 128 18.88 17.20 5.26
N GLY A 129 17.58 16.93 5.25
CA GLY A 129 16.84 16.71 4.01
C GLY A 129 17.08 15.31 3.46
N VAL A 130 15.98 14.61 3.13
CA VAL A 130 16.03 13.21 2.71
C VAL A 130 16.24 13.13 1.21
N THR A 131 17.28 12.42 0.78
CA THR A 131 17.54 12.14 -0.63
C THR A 131 16.57 11.09 -1.20
N ASN A 132 16.38 11.10 -2.52
CA ASN A 132 15.56 10.07 -3.18
C ASN A 132 16.13 8.66 -2.99
N LYS A 133 17.44 8.52 -2.83
CA LYS A 133 18.13 7.25 -2.56
C LYS A 133 17.76 6.73 -1.18
N GLU A 134 17.87 7.55 -0.14
CA GLU A 134 17.51 7.17 1.23
C GLU A 134 16.03 6.83 1.36
N LEU A 135 15.15 7.58 0.69
CA LEU A 135 13.73 7.25 0.62
C LEU A 135 13.47 5.88 -0.03
N ALA A 136 14.21 5.57 -1.10
CA ALA A 136 14.08 4.28 -1.78
C ALA A 136 14.57 3.13 -0.89
N GLU A 137 15.71 3.29 -0.23
CA GLU A 137 16.28 2.31 0.70
C GLU A 137 15.36 2.07 1.91
N ALA A 138 14.82 3.13 2.52
CA ALA A 138 13.88 3.02 3.62
C ALA A 138 12.57 2.34 3.19
N THR A 139 12.09 2.65 1.98
CA THR A 139 10.91 2.00 1.40
C THR A 139 11.16 0.51 1.16
N ASP A 140 12.31 0.15 0.59
CA ASP A 140 12.71 -1.25 0.35
C ASP A 140 12.78 -2.04 1.68
N LYS A 141 13.31 -1.41 2.73
CA LYS A 141 13.37 -1.99 4.08
C LYS A 141 11.99 -2.33 4.63
N ILE A 142 11.00 -1.45 4.48
CA ILE A 142 9.60 -1.72 4.87
C ILE A 142 9.00 -2.82 4.00
N MET A 143 9.19 -2.76 2.68
CA MET A 143 8.60 -3.76 1.78
C MET A 143 9.18 -5.16 1.98
N LYS A 144 10.46 -5.27 2.33
CA LYS A 144 11.06 -6.55 2.75
C LYS A 144 10.44 -7.09 4.04
N GLN A 145 10.13 -6.22 5.01
CA GLN A 145 9.39 -6.65 6.21
C GLN A 145 7.98 -7.12 5.87
N VAL A 146 7.27 -6.42 4.97
CA VAL A 146 5.95 -6.87 4.47
C VAL A 146 6.07 -8.24 3.78
N ALA A 147 7.09 -8.45 2.94
CA ALA A 147 7.34 -9.73 2.29
C ALA A 147 7.64 -10.84 3.31
N ALA A 148 8.43 -10.55 4.36
CA ALA A 148 8.69 -11.50 5.43
C ALA A 148 7.41 -11.91 6.19
N LEU A 149 6.51 -10.96 6.45
CA LEU A 149 5.20 -11.25 7.07
C LEU A 149 4.33 -12.14 6.15
N VAL A 150 4.34 -11.90 4.84
CA VAL A 150 3.67 -12.76 3.85
C VAL A 150 4.29 -14.16 3.86
N GLY A 151 5.64 -14.26 3.87
CA GLY A 151 6.36 -15.53 3.94
C GLY A 151 5.96 -16.38 5.15
N GLN A 152 5.86 -15.74 6.32
CA GLN A 152 5.38 -16.43 7.53
C GLN A 152 3.95 -16.97 7.41
N MET A 153 3.05 -16.27 6.68
CA MET A 153 1.68 -16.74 6.47
C MET A 153 1.57 -17.85 5.42
N ARG A 154 2.50 -17.83 4.45
CA ARG A 154 2.59 -18.82 3.38
C ARG A 154 3.44 -20.03 3.74
N ASN A 155 4.24 -19.92 4.80
CA ASN A 155 5.32 -20.87 5.14
C ASN A 155 6.32 -21.02 3.97
N GLU A 156 6.71 -19.89 3.37
CA GLU A 156 7.61 -19.79 2.23
C GLU A 156 8.66 -18.70 2.47
N GLU A 157 9.85 -18.87 1.92
CA GLU A 157 10.88 -17.83 1.93
C GLU A 157 10.52 -16.70 0.96
N PRO A 158 10.60 -15.43 1.41
CA PRO A 158 10.36 -14.30 0.53
C PRO A 158 11.46 -14.19 -0.54
N PRO A 159 11.15 -13.61 -1.72
CA PRO A 159 12.14 -13.41 -2.76
C PRO A 159 13.24 -12.46 -2.29
N LYS A 160 14.49 -12.72 -2.68
CA LYS A 160 15.64 -11.85 -2.36
C LYS A 160 15.48 -10.44 -2.93
N THR A 161 14.86 -10.34 -4.11
CA THR A 161 14.55 -9.08 -4.79
C THR A 161 13.06 -9.00 -5.04
N LEU A 162 12.45 -7.90 -4.62
CA LEU A 162 11.04 -7.64 -4.85
C LEU A 162 10.78 -7.35 -6.32
N TRP A 163 9.62 -7.78 -6.82
CA TRP A 163 9.20 -7.53 -8.19
C TRP A 163 9.15 -6.03 -8.50
N ASP A 164 9.77 -5.64 -9.60
CA ASP A 164 9.67 -4.29 -10.16
C ASP A 164 8.87 -4.36 -11.47
N PRO A 165 7.65 -3.82 -11.51
CA PRO A 165 6.82 -3.81 -12.72
C PRO A 165 7.51 -3.11 -13.89
N THR A 166 8.20 -1.99 -13.61
CA THR A 166 8.87 -1.20 -14.67
C THR A 166 10.01 -1.98 -15.31
N ALA A 167 10.84 -2.62 -14.48
CA ALA A 167 11.93 -3.47 -14.97
C ALA A 167 11.42 -4.71 -15.75
N SER A 168 10.16 -5.10 -15.49
CA SER A 168 9.47 -6.21 -16.14
C SER A 168 8.62 -5.79 -17.35
N GLY A 169 8.77 -4.55 -17.84
CA GLY A 169 8.02 -4.02 -18.98
C GLY A 169 6.53 -3.83 -18.73
N GLN A 170 6.11 -3.78 -17.47
CA GLN A 170 4.72 -3.58 -17.08
C GLN A 170 4.46 -2.13 -16.66
N THR A 171 3.25 -1.63 -16.92
CA THR A 171 2.84 -0.31 -16.46
C THR A 171 2.71 -0.27 -14.92
N GLU A 172 3.06 0.83 -14.26
CA GLU A 172 2.95 0.96 -12.80
C GLU A 172 1.51 1.01 -12.29
N THR A 173 0.54 1.33 -13.15
CA THR A 173 -0.87 1.51 -12.78
C THR A 173 -1.78 0.87 -13.85
N GLY A 174 -3.06 0.63 -13.48
CA GLY A 174 -4.03 0.05 -14.40
C GLY A 174 -4.03 -1.48 -14.39
N ASN A 175 -4.77 -2.08 -15.32
CA ASN A 175 -4.88 -3.53 -15.46
C ASN A 175 -3.99 -4.00 -16.61
N PHE A 176 -2.77 -4.42 -16.31
CA PHE A 176 -1.79 -4.88 -17.29
C PHE A 176 -2.22 -6.14 -18.10
N ARG A 177 -3.25 -6.86 -17.65
CA ARG A 177 -3.81 -8.01 -18.40
C ARG A 177 -4.72 -7.60 -19.55
N LYS A 178 -5.07 -6.32 -19.65
CA LYS A 178 -5.87 -5.79 -20.76
C LYS A 178 -5.00 -5.33 -21.95
N ASP A 179 -3.71 -5.21 -21.73
CA ASP A 179 -2.76 -4.68 -22.71
C ASP A 179 -2.05 -5.83 -23.48
N LYS A 180 -2.64 -7.06 -23.45
CA LYS A 180 -2.23 -8.24 -24.23
C LYS A 180 -3.33 -8.67 -25.16
#